data_3e70ba4b15f7733807fdc6c46d8d26f9
#
_entry.id   3e70ba4b15f7733807fdc6c46d8d26f9
#
_cell.length_a   1.000
_cell.length_b   1.000
_cell.length_c   1.000
_cell.angle_alpha   90.00
_cell.angle_beta   90.00
_cell.angle_gamma   90.00
#
_symmetry.space_group_name_H-M   'P 1'
#
loop_
_entity.id
_entity.type
_entity.pdbx_description
1 polymer ?
#
loop_
_entity_poly.entity_id
_entity_poly.type
_entity_poly.pdbx_seq_one_letter_code
_entity_poly.pdbx_strand_id
1 'polypeptide(L)'
;ILNDESFKSSNETCRVIKCTPENVNSIDFSVFFNDNSRQDIIIIVKNMTTEEVFSKAIKKLKFVQAAGGLVQNEENEFLFIYRAKHWDLPKGHRETGEDLDFTAVREVEEETGIENIDLKDYLGTTYHTYILNGKREIKETHWYSMSAKKTDKLVPQKEEGIQKAEWLTKEKIESQAKK
;
A
#
# COMPACT_ATOMS: atom_id res chain seq x y z
N ILE A 1 10.11 -6.00 18.99
CA ILE A 1 10.99 -5.27 19.96
C ILE A 1 12.41 -5.56 19.51
N LEU A 2 13.02 -4.62 18.79
CA LEU A 2 14.43 -4.74 18.40
C LEU A 2 15.26 -4.09 19.53
N ASN A 3 16.12 -4.87 20.16
CA ASN A 3 17.06 -4.36 21.14
C ASN A 3 18.08 -3.43 20.45
N ASP A 4 18.45 -2.34 21.11
CA ASP A 4 19.30 -1.24 20.63
C ASP A 4 20.69 -1.68 20.08
N GLU A 5 21.14 -2.90 20.39
CA GLU A 5 22.45 -3.43 20.01
C GLU A 5 22.46 -4.33 18.76
N SER A 6 21.29 -4.73 18.25
CA SER A 6 21.22 -5.69 17.14
C SER A 6 21.06 -5.07 15.74
N PHE A 7 20.87 -3.74 15.65
CA PHE A 7 20.66 -3.09 14.36
C PHE A 7 21.97 -2.58 13.77
N LYS A 8 22.71 -3.46 13.14
CA LYS A 8 23.72 -3.07 12.14
C LYS A 8 23.01 -3.02 10.80
N SER A 9 22.65 -1.82 10.35
CA SER A 9 22.18 -1.59 9.01
C SER A 9 23.22 -2.09 8.00
N SER A 10 22.85 -3.03 7.16
CA SER A 10 23.67 -3.46 6.03
C SER A 10 23.64 -2.46 4.86
N ASN A 11 22.88 -1.36 4.98
CA ASN A 11 22.74 -0.31 3.97
C ASN A 11 23.25 1.03 4.51
N GLU A 12 24.22 1.64 3.83
CA GLU A 12 24.82 2.95 4.12
C GLU A 12 23.84 4.14 4.05
N THR A 13 22.55 3.90 3.73
CA THR A 13 21.53 4.93 3.49
C THR A 13 20.46 5.03 4.57
N CYS A 14 20.59 4.32 5.69
CA CYS A 14 19.58 4.36 6.75
C CYS A 14 19.89 5.46 7.79
N ARG A 15 18.92 6.38 8.00
CA ARG A 15 19.00 7.40 9.06
C ARG A 15 18.27 6.92 10.32
N VAL A 16 18.98 6.81 11.44
CA VAL A 16 18.41 6.43 12.74
C VAL A 16 18.13 7.66 13.58
N ILE A 17 16.90 7.80 14.07
CA ILE A 17 16.48 8.87 14.98
C ILE A 17 16.09 8.25 16.32
N LYS A 18 16.84 8.57 17.36
CA LYS A 18 16.51 8.16 18.73
C LYS A 18 15.81 9.31 19.45
N CYS A 19 14.65 9.05 20.06
CA CYS A 19 13.90 10.05 20.80
C CYS A 19 13.27 9.47 22.08
N THR A 20 12.83 10.37 22.95
CA THR A 20 12.07 10.02 24.14
C THR A 20 10.57 10.10 23.86
N PRO A 21 9.71 9.49 24.71
CA PRO A 21 8.24 9.58 24.54
C PRO A 21 7.71 11.03 24.51
N GLU A 22 8.37 11.93 25.25
CA GLU A 22 8.01 13.35 25.30
C GLU A 22 8.32 14.04 23.98
N ASN A 23 9.46 13.70 23.38
CA ASN A 23 9.96 14.34 22.16
C ASN A 23 9.30 13.81 20.88
N VAL A 24 8.68 12.63 20.91
CA VAL A 24 8.04 12.06 19.73
C VAL A 24 6.92 12.96 19.16
N ASN A 25 6.20 13.67 20.02
CA ASN A 25 5.15 14.61 19.60
C ASN A 25 5.69 15.86 18.91
N SER A 26 6.97 16.21 19.13
CA SER A 26 7.62 17.39 18.50
C SER A 26 8.28 17.03 17.17
N ILE A 27 8.37 15.75 16.82
CA ILE A 27 8.89 15.34 15.51
C ILE A 27 7.92 15.80 14.42
N ASP A 28 8.43 16.61 13.51
CA ASP A 28 7.69 16.92 12.29
C ASP A 28 7.88 15.80 11.27
N PHE A 29 7.00 14.82 11.32
CA PHE A 29 7.03 13.69 10.39
C PHE A 29 6.83 14.12 8.93
N SER A 30 6.28 15.31 8.67
CA SER A 30 6.10 15.81 7.30
C SER A 30 7.42 16.03 6.57
N VAL A 31 8.50 16.31 7.30
CA VAL A 31 9.84 16.46 6.74
C VAL A 31 10.32 15.17 6.08
N PHE A 32 9.98 14.01 6.65
CA PHE A 32 10.37 12.71 6.11
C PHE A 32 9.61 12.34 4.83
N PHE A 33 8.43 12.90 4.63
CA PHE A 33 7.62 12.64 3.43
C PHE A 33 7.92 13.60 2.27
N ASN A 34 8.70 14.65 2.52
CA ASN A 34 9.10 15.62 1.50
C ASN A 34 10.50 15.33 0.92
N ASP A 35 11.22 14.41 1.54
CA ASP A 35 12.56 14.05 1.10
C ASP A 35 12.48 13.08 -0.08
N ASN A 36 12.92 13.55 -1.27
CA ASN A 36 13.07 12.71 -2.45
C ASN A 36 14.27 11.76 -2.34
N SER A 37 15.06 11.84 -1.26
CA SER A 37 16.07 10.83 -0.97
C SER A 37 15.36 9.52 -0.63
N ARG A 38 15.66 8.46 -1.35
CA ARG A 38 15.20 7.09 -1.05
C ARG A 38 15.92 6.55 0.19
N GLN A 39 15.85 7.29 1.29
CA GLN A 39 16.55 6.96 2.51
C GLN A 39 15.60 6.30 3.50
N ASP A 40 15.96 5.11 3.98
CA ASP A 40 15.22 4.46 5.04
C ASP A 40 15.42 5.22 6.35
N ILE A 41 14.33 5.48 7.07
CA ILE A 41 14.35 6.18 8.35
C ILE A 41 13.83 5.22 9.43
N ILE A 42 14.66 5.00 10.44
CA ILE A 42 14.30 4.20 11.61
C ILE A 42 14.13 5.14 12.80
N ILE A 43 12.96 5.13 13.41
CA ILE A 43 12.66 5.92 14.59
C ILE A 43 12.58 4.98 15.80
N ILE A 44 13.45 5.17 16.76
CA ILE A 44 13.50 4.38 17.99
C ILE A 44 13.02 5.25 19.16
N VAL A 45 11.93 4.81 19.79
CA VAL A 45 11.38 5.47 20.98
C VAL A 45 11.39 4.50 22.15
N LYS A 46 12.07 4.83 23.24
CA LYS A 46 12.09 3.99 24.45
C LYS A 46 10.71 3.97 25.10
N ASN A 47 10.33 2.81 25.63
CA ASN A 47 9.08 2.60 26.39
C ASN A 47 7.79 2.95 25.62
N MET A 48 7.80 2.82 24.30
CA MET A 48 6.61 2.94 23.45
C MET A 48 6.55 1.77 22.49
N THR A 49 5.33 1.32 22.16
CA THR A 49 5.13 0.33 21.09
C THR A 49 5.21 0.98 19.72
N THR A 50 5.37 0.17 18.69
CA THR A 50 5.38 0.66 17.29
C THR A 50 4.06 1.35 16.94
N GLU A 51 2.94 0.81 17.40
CA GLU A 51 1.59 1.33 17.18
C GLU A 51 1.40 2.69 17.84
N GLU A 52 1.90 2.86 19.07
CA GLU A 52 1.85 4.14 19.77
C GLU A 52 2.67 5.22 19.06
N VAL A 53 3.88 4.88 18.59
CA VAL A 53 4.72 5.80 17.82
C VAL A 53 4.06 6.14 16.50
N PHE A 54 3.55 5.14 15.79
CA PHE A 54 2.86 5.33 14.51
C PHE A 54 1.63 6.24 14.64
N SER A 55 0.76 5.98 15.64
CA SER A 55 -0.43 6.82 15.91
C SER A 55 -0.06 8.29 16.12
N LYS A 56 1.04 8.56 16.83
CA LYS A 56 1.51 9.94 17.03
C LYS A 56 2.06 10.54 15.75
N ALA A 57 2.78 9.75 14.94
CA ALA A 57 3.36 10.18 13.68
C ALA A 57 2.29 10.64 12.68
N ILE A 58 1.19 9.91 12.59
CA ILE A 58 0.13 10.17 11.62
C ILE A 58 -0.95 11.16 12.10
N LYS A 59 -0.93 11.58 13.36
CA LYS A 59 -1.99 12.38 14.00
C LYS A 59 -2.37 13.65 13.23
N LYS A 60 -1.42 14.24 12.49
CA LYS A 60 -1.64 15.45 11.68
C LYS A 60 -2.03 15.16 10.23
N LEU A 61 -2.10 13.90 9.86
CA LEU A 61 -2.44 13.48 8.51
C LEU A 61 -3.93 13.13 8.43
N LYS A 62 -4.52 13.36 7.26
CA LYS A 62 -5.85 12.81 7.01
C LYS A 62 -5.70 11.30 6.76
N PHE A 63 -6.35 10.50 7.60
CA PHE A 63 -6.33 9.05 7.50
C PHE A 63 -7.40 8.56 6.53
N VAL A 64 -7.01 7.73 5.57
CA VAL A 64 -7.88 7.17 4.55
C VAL A 64 -7.68 5.66 4.48
N GLN A 65 -8.78 4.90 4.50
CA GLN A 65 -8.74 3.45 4.32
C GLN A 65 -9.03 3.07 2.86
N ALA A 66 -8.34 2.04 2.41
CA ALA A 66 -8.52 1.42 1.11
C ALA A 66 -8.35 -0.09 1.24
N ALA A 67 -8.84 -0.82 0.26
CA ALA A 67 -8.59 -2.25 0.15
C ALA A 67 -8.42 -2.66 -1.31
N GLY A 68 -7.77 -3.79 -1.53
CA GLY A 68 -7.54 -4.32 -2.87
C GLY A 68 -7.04 -5.76 -2.85
N GLY A 69 -6.79 -6.31 -4.04
CA GLY A 69 -6.51 -7.72 -4.17
C GLY A 69 -5.31 -8.09 -5.03
N LEU A 70 -4.62 -9.15 -4.61
CA LEU A 70 -3.73 -9.92 -5.45
C LEU A 70 -4.54 -11.09 -6.03
N VAL A 71 -5.07 -10.92 -7.23
CA VAL A 71 -5.93 -11.90 -7.89
C VAL A 71 -5.08 -12.83 -8.76
N GLN A 72 -5.23 -14.14 -8.57
CA GLN A 72 -4.54 -15.17 -9.35
C GLN A 72 -5.56 -16.01 -10.13
N ASN A 73 -5.25 -16.32 -11.40
CA ASN A 73 -6.05 -17.24 -12.21
C ASN A 73 -5.50 -18.69 -12.17
N GLU A 74 -6.20 -19.61 -12.84
CA GLU A 74 -5.84 -21.04 -12.94
C GLU A 74 -4.55 -21.31 -13.72
N GLU A 75 -4.06 -20.33 -14.49
CA GLU A 75 -2.80 -20.40 -15.23
C GLU A 75 -1.61 -19.82 -14.45
N ASN A 76 -1.82 -19.46 -13.16
CA ASN A 76 -0.84 -18.80 -12.30
C ASN A 76 -0.39 -17.42 -12.78
N GLU A 77 -1.24 -16.71 -13.51
CA GLU A 77 -1.05 -15.30 -13.83
C GLU A 77 -1.76 -14.43 -12.81
N PHE A 78 -1.29 -13.19 -12.65
CA PHE A 78 -1.82 -12.22 -11.71
C PHE A 78 -2.45 -11.04 -12.43
N LEU A 79 -3.56 -10.54 -11.88
CA LEU A 79 -4.27 -9.39 -12.43
C LEU A 79 -3.62 -8.10 -11.99
N PHE A 80 -3.26 -7.27 -12.96
CA PHE A 80 -2.69 -5.94 -12.75
C PHE A 80 -3.43 -4.89 -13.55
N ILE A 81 -3.42 -3.67 -13.03
CA ILE A 81 -3.87 -2.47 -13.73
C ILE A 81 -2.66 -1.62 -14.14
N TYR A 82 -2.80 -0.87 -15.24
CA TYR A 82 -1.78 0.09 -15.68
C TYR A 82 -2.36 1.50 -15.64
N ARG A 83 -1.81 2.33 -14.74
CA ARG A 83 -2.19 3.74 -14.61
C ARG A 83 -0.99 4.60 -14.25
N ALA A 84 -1.03 5.90 -14.56
CA ALA A 84 0.05 6.84 -14.27
C ALA A 84 1.46 6.33 -14.69
N LYS A 85 1.54 5.57 -15.81
CA LYS A 85 2.77 4.99 -16.39
C LYS A 85 3.42 3.85 -15.58
N HIS A 86 2.71 3.23 -14.64
CA HIS A 86 3.20 2.06 -13.91
C HIS A 86 2.12 0.99 -13.75
N TRP A 87 2.56 -0.23 -13.51
CA TRP A 87 1.71 -1.34 -13.12
C TRP A 87 1.43 -1.30 -11.63
N ASP A 88 0.20 -1.57 -11.23
CA ASP A 88 -0.26 -1.57 -9.85
C ASP A 88 -1.27 -2.70 -9.63
N LEU A 89 -1.51 -3.08 -8.39
CA LEU A 89 -2.60 -3.96 -8.03
C LEU A 89 -3.91 -3.16 -7.95
N PRO A 90 -5.05 -3.75 -8.36
CA PRO A 90 -6.35 -3.10 -8.27
C PRO A 90 -6.74 -2.87 -6.80
N LYS A 91 -7.18 -1.65 -6.47
CA LYS A 91 -7.53 -1.20 -5.12
C LYS A 91 -8.17 0.18 -5.12
N GLY A 92 -9.05 0.41 -4.20
CA GLY A 92 -9.63 1.73 -4.05
C GLY A 92 -10.12 2.04 -2.64
N HIS A 93 -10.86 3.14 -2.50
CA HIS A 93 -11.23 3.67 -1.21
C HIS A 93 -12.40 2.89 -0.59
N ARG A 94 -12.29 2.67 0.73
CA ARG A 94 -13.39 2.15 1.52
C ARG A 94 -14.53 3.17 1.58
N GLU A 95 -15.73 2.76 1.23
CA GLU A 95 -16.92 3.57 1.41
C GLU A 95 -17.48 3.48 2.85
N THR A 96 -18.32 4.45 3.21
CA THR A 96 -18.89 4.49 4.56
C THR A 96 -19.80 3.30 4.80
N GLY A 97 -19.49 2.51 5.83
CA GLY A 97 -20.26 1.33 6.23
C GLY A 97 -19.83 0.03 5.56
N GLU A 98 -18.87 0.05 4.65
CA GLU A 98 -18.32 -1.17 4.07
C GLU A 98 -17.35 -1.88 5.02
N ASP A 99 -17.28 -3.20 4.89
CA ASP A 99 -16.17 -4.00 5.43
C ASP A 99 -15.01 -4.01 4.43
N LEU A 100 -13.78 -4.16 4.91
CA LEU A 100 -12.58 -4.05 4.08
C LEU A 100 -12.43 -5.18 3.05
N ASP A 101 -12.90 -6.37 3.38
CA ASP A 101 -12.95 -7.52 2.49
C ASP A 101 -13.95 -7.29 1.34
N PHE A 102 -15.13 -6.76 1.65
CA PHE A 102 -16.11 -6.33 0.64
C PHE A 102 -15.54 -5.22 -0.25
N THR A 103 -14.93 -4.17 0.34
CA THR A 103 -14.26 -3.11 -0.40
C THR A 103 -13.23 -3.68 -1.38
N ALA A 104 -12.42 -4.64 -0.93
CA ALA A 104 -11.37 -5.22 -1.76
C ALA A 104 -11.93 -5.94 -3.00
N VAL A 105 -13.00 -6.69 -2.86
CA VAL A 105 -13.65 -7.37 -3.99
C VAL A 105 -14.29 -6.36 -4.93
N ARG A 106 -15.10 -5.42 -4.40
CA ARG A 106 -15.75 -4.37 -5.19
C ARG A 106 -14.76 -3.57 -6.03
N GLU A 107 -13.67 -3.11 -5.42
CA GLU A 107 -12.67 -2.31 -6.12
C GLU A 107 -11.94 -3.09 -7.22
N VAL A 108 -11.65 -4.38 -6.99
CA VAL A 108 -11.08 -5.22 -8.04
C VAL A 108 -12.07 -5.38 -9.20
N GLU A 109 -13.35 -5.61 -8.92
CA GLU A 109 -14.38 -5.73 -9.95
C GLU A 109 -14.56 -4.41 -10.73
N GLU A 110 -14.64 -3.28 -10.05
CA GLU A 110 -14.82 -1.95 -10.65
C GLU A 110 -13.62 -1.54 -11.51
N GLU A 111 -12.40 -1.69 -11.01
CA GLU A 111 -11.17 -1.26 -11.71
C GLU A 111 -10.81 -2.16 -12.90
N THR A 112 -11.27 -3.42 -12.93
CA THR A 112 -10.83 -4.40 -13.94
C THR A 112 -11.96 -5.01 -14.77
N GLY A 113 -13.21 -4.88 -14.34
CA GLY A 113 -14.38 -5.52 -14.96
C GLY A 113 -14.43 -7.03 -14.82
N ILE A 114 -13.57 -7.62 -13.96
CA ILE A 114 -13.63 -9.05 -13.65
C ILE A 114 -14.82 -9.35 -12.76
N GLU A 115 -15.40 -10.54 -12.90
CA GLU A 115 -16.53 -11.01 -12.09
C GLU A 115 -16.21 -12.35 -11.42
N ASN A 116 -17.02 -12.71 -10.42
CA ASN A 116 -16.92 -13.99 -9.70
C ASN A 116 -15.56 -14.20 -9.03
N ILE A 117 -15.11 -13.20 -8.29
CA ILE A 117 -13.89 -13.24 -7.48
C ILE A 117 -14.16 -14.07 -6.22
N ASP A 118 -13.27 -15.01 -5.93
CA ASP A 118 -13.26 -15.79 -4.70
C ASP A 118 -12.18 -15.21 -3.76
N LEU A 119 -12.65 -14.51 -2.73
CA LEU A 119 -11.79 -13.92 -1.69
C LEU A 119 -11.16 -15.03 -0.85
N LYS A 120 -9.87 -14.92 -0.55
CA LYS A 120 -9.11 -15.89 0.23
C LYS A 120 -8.57 -15.25 1.52
N ASP A 121 -7.26 -15.15 1.63
CA ASP A 121 -6.58 -14.75 2.86
C ASP A 121 -6.23 -13.27 2.89
N TYR A 122 -6.23 -12.70 4.09
CA TYR A 122 -5.65 -11.39 4.34
C TYR A 122 -4.11 -11.48 4.23
N LEU A 123 -3.51 -10.62 3.41
CA LEU A 123 -2.06 -10.61 3.14
C LEU A 123 -1.30 -9.62 4.02
N GLY A 124 -1.95 -8.54 4.41
CA GLY A 124 -1.31 -7.48 5.20
C GLY A 124 -1.75 -6.08 4.79
N THR A 125 -1.11 -5.07 5.40
CA THR A 125 -1.42 -3.66 5.18
C THR A 125 -0.19 -2.91 4.71
N THR A 126 -0.39 -1.98 3.76
CA THR A 126 0.62 -1.01 3.35
C THR A 126 0.15 0.41 3.60
N TYR A 127 1.11 1.31 3.81
CA TYR A 127 0.84 2.73 4.06
C TYR A 127 1.54 3.60 3.02
N HIS A 128 0.79 4.53 2.42
CA HIS A 128 1.32 5.54 1.51
C HIS A 128 0.90 6.93 1.93
N THR A 129 1.80 7.89 1.82
CA THR A 129 1.47 9.29 2.03
C THR A 129 1.54 10.06 0.72
N TYR A 130 0.60 10.96 0.52
CA TYR A 130 0.53 11.85 -0.64
C TYR A 130 -0.12 13.18 -0.27
N ILE A 131 -0.02 14.16 -1.18
CA ILE A 131 -0.68 15.44 -1.02
C ILE A 131 -1.87 15.49 -1.98
N LEU A 132 -3.06 15.70 -1.42
CA LEU A 132 -4.29 15.90 -2.18
C LEU A 132 -4.94 17.21 -1.76
N ASN A 133 -5.19 18.12 -2.73
CA ASN A 133 -5.81 19.44 -2.48
C ASN A 133 -5.09 20.23 -1.36
N GLY A 134 -3.76 20.20 -1.35
CA GLY A 134 -2.93 20.88 -0.36
C GLY A 134 -2.91 20.25 1.04
N LYS A 135 -3.60 19.14 1.26
CA LYS A 135 -3.61 18.39 2.52
C LYS A 135 -2.80 17.10 2.36
N ARG A 136 -1.99 16.82 3.37
CA ARG A 136 -1.28 15.53 3.41
C ARG A 136 -2.20 14.46 3.97
N GLU A 137 -2.30 13.38 3.22
CA GLU A 137 -3.09 12.21 3.58
C GLU A 137 -2.16 11.00 3.77
N ILE A 138 -2.59 10.07 4.60
CA ILE A 138 -2.02 8.73 4.70
C ILE A 138 -3.10 7.71 4.34
N LYS A 139 -2.81 6.89 3.33
CA LYS A 139 -3.67 5.81 2.89
C LYS A 139 -3.17 4.50 3.48
N GLU A 140 -4.02 3.87 4.26
CA GLU A 140 -3.88 2.49 4.73
C GLU A 140 -4.58 1.57 3.74
N THR A 141 -3.83 0.72 3.04
CA THR A 141 -4.41 -0.22 2.09
C THR A 141 -4.32 -1.65 2.62
N HIS A 142 -5.45 -2.29 2.77
CA HIS A 142 -5.58 -3.69 3.17
C HIS A 142 -5.58 -4.59 1.95
N TRP A 143 -4.70 -5.58 1.93
CA TRP A 143 -4.51 -6.47 0.79
C TRP A 143 -5.02 -7.87 1.09
N TYR A 144 -5.70 -8.45 0.10
CA TYR A 144 -6.22 -9.81 0.18
C TYR A 144 -5.75 -10.64 -1.02
N SER A 145 -5.49 -11.93 -0.79
CA SER A 145 -5.34 -12.88 -1.88
C SER A 145 -6.73 -13.25 -2.41
N MET A 146 -6.81 -13.40 -3.71
CA MET A 146 -8.05 -13.71 -4.40
C MET A 146 -7.80 -14.68 -5.54
N SER A 147 -8.82 -15.41 -5.94
CA SER A 147 -8.78 -16.19 -7.18
C SER A 147 -9.97 -15.86 -8.09
N ALA A 148 -9.74 -15.90 -9.39
CA ALA A 148 -10.79 -15.76 -10.39
C ALA A 148 -10.40 -16.54 -11.65
N LYS A 149 -11.40 -16.91 -12.47
CA LYS A 149 -11.12 -17.53 -13.77
C LYS A 149 -10.53 -16.53 -14.74
N LYS A 150 -9.58 -17.00 -15.53
CA LYS A 150 -9.02 -16.18 -16.63
C LYS A 150 -10.13 -15.74 -17.58
N THR A 151 -10.10 -14.47 -17.91
CA THR A 151 -10.99 -13.89 -18.92
C THR A 151 -10.22 -12.89 -19.78
N ASP A 152 -10.54 -12.84 -21.08
CA ASP A 152 -10.02 -11.82 -22.00
C ASP A 152 -10.92 -10.57 -22.03
N LYS A 153 -12.02 -10.57 -21.26
CA LYS A 153 -13.01 -9.47 -21.20
C LYS A 153 -12.75 -8.52 -20.04
N LEU A 154 -11.50 -8.17 -19.81
CA LEU A 154 -11.15 -7.17 -18.79
C LEU A 154 -11.55 -5.78 -19.30
N VAL A 155 -12.19 -4.99 -18.43
CA VAL A 155 -12.68 -3.64 -18.75
C VAL A 155 -12.07 -2.65 -17.74
N PRO A 156 -10.95 -1.98 -18.09
CA PRO A 156 -10.34 -1.01 -17.19
C PRO A 156 -11.25 0.20 -16.96
N GLN A 157 -11.37 0.62 -15.72
CA GLN A 157 -12.16 1.80 -15.30
C GLN A 157 -11.43 3.09 -15.71
N LYS A 158 -11.83 3.64 -16.85
CA LYS A 158 -11.18 4.81 -17.47
C LYS A 158 -11.34 6.09 -16.65
N GLU A 159 -12.41 6.21 -15.90
CA GLU A 159 -12.73 7.34 -15.03
C GLU A 159 -11.67 7.54 -13.95
N GLU A 160 -11.03 6.45 -13.51
CA GLU A 160 -9.91 6.47 -12.56
C GLU A 160 -8.53 6.56 -13.23
N GLY A 161 -8.49 6.79 -14.54
CA GLY A 161 -7.26 6.89 -15.31
C GLY A 161 -6.55 5.55 -15.55
N ILE A 162 -7.27 4.44 -15.37
CA ILE A 162 -6.76 3.09 -15.65
C ILE A 162 -6.79 2.89 -17.17
N GLN A 163 -5.61 2.65 -17.74
CA GLN A 163 -5.44 2.51 -19.19
C GLN A 163 -5.56 1.06 -19.64
N LYS A 164 -5.17 0.11 -18.77
CA LYS A 164 -5.23 -1.32 -19.04
C LYS A 164 -5.49 -2.12 -17.76
N ALA A 165 -6.15 -3.27 -17.93
CA ALA A 165 -6.19 -4.37 -16.99
C ALA A 165 -5.70 -5.62 -17.71
N GLU A 166 -4.68 -6.30 -17.22
CA GLU A 166 -4.05 -7.44 -17.90
C GLU A 166 -3.66 -8.52 -16.89
N TRP A 167 -3.71 -9.78 -17.34
CA TRP A 167 -3.10 -10.90 -16.67
C TRP A 167 -1.60 -10.93 -16.96
N LEU A 168 -0.76 -10.93 -15.95
CA LEU A 168 0.69 -10.92 -16.07
C LEU A 168 1.29 -12.18 -15.46
N THR A 169 2.18 -12.83 -16.19
CA THR A 169 3.00 -13.93 -15.63
C THR A 169 4.02 -13.38 -14.64
N LYS A 170 4.54 -14.24 -13.77
CA LYS A 170 5.57 -13.87 -12.80
C LYS A 170 6.80 -13.25 -13.45
N GLU A 171 7.27 -13.81 -14.56
CA GLU A 171 8.44 -13.31 -15.30
C GLU A 171 8.19 -11.89 -15.84
N LYS A 172 6.97 -11.64 -16.32
CA LYS A 172 6.58 -10.32 -16.84
C LYS A 172 6.54 -9.29 -15.71
N ILE A 173 6.00 -9.65 -14.53
CA ILE A 173 5.99 -8.80 -13.33
C ILE A 173 7.42 -8.47 -12.91
N GLU A 174 8.30 -9.46 -12.77
CA GLU A 174 9.70 -9.27 -12.37
C GLU A 174 10.47 -8.37 -13.36
N SER A 175 10.17 -8.48 -14.65
CA SER A 175 10.79 -7.63 -15.67
C SER A 175 10.34 -6.16 -15.61
N GLN A 176 9.12 -5.91 -15.16
CA GLN A 176 8.56 -4.56 -15.00
C GLN A 176 9.01 -3.89 -13.71
N ALA A 177 9.20 -4.65 -12.63
CA ALA A 177 9.66 -4.14 -11.34
C ALA A 177 11.14 -3.66 -11.36
N LYS A 178 11.91 -4.03 -12.38
CA LYS A 178 13.34 -3.63 -12.56
C LYS A 178 13.51 -2.35 -13.37
N LYS A 179 12.45 -1.76 -13.88
CA LYS A 179 12.46 -0.51 -14.66
C LYS A 179 12.08 0.69 -13.80
#